data_13e45e9571ba715ad186cff223388cf4
#
_entry.id   13e45e9571ba715ad186cff223388cf4
#
_cell.length_a   1.000
_cell.length_b   1.000
_cell.length_c   1.000
_cell.angle_alpha   90.00
_cell.angle_beta   90.00
_cell.angle_gamma   90.00
#
_symmetry.space_group_name_H-M   'P 1'
#
loop_
_entity.id
_entity.type
_entity.pdbx_description
1 polymer ?
#
loop_
_entity_poly.entity_id
_entity_poly.type
_entity_poly.pdbx_seq_one_letter_code
_entity_poly.pdbx_strand_id
1 'polypeptide(L)'
;MMEDIICAAVPAAPRYAIDWTLIEQTVMRPFVSDLKRTAQEPDFHGEGDVWTHTKMVCEELTAQPEFRSLARRQQEVVFLAALLHDVAKPRCSVLEDGVWHAPKHAPAGAKLAREYLWKECGLSGTPEAQAFREAICLLIRYHTTPLHTLQYSDAEARLRKLASNGALTPFFSLRLLHLLSTADMCGRICYDKQEVLEKVALSAEMAKESGCFDAPYPFPSDHTAHAYLSGRRIVPDAELYDETWGEVILMAGLPGTGKDTYIGEQFPSLPVVSLDGIRREKGISPTGDQSKVVSAARECAKALLRERQPFVWNATSLTPQLRQKQIRLFEDYGARVRIVYLETPWEENKRRNRNRERSVPEAVLEQMLSDLIPPERFEAQNVEWVCI
;
A
#
# COMPACT_ATOMS: atom_id res chain seq x y z
N MET A 1 18.51 -8.62 12.19
CA MET A 1 18.97 -7.54 13.11
C MET A 1 17.81 -6.66 13.58
N MET A 2 17.33 -5.65 12.85
CA MET A 2 16.15 -4.88 13.32
C MET A 2 14.84 -5.63 13.03
N GLU A 3 14.76 -6.36 11.92
CA GLU A 3 13.63 -7.28 11.67
C GLU A 3 13.45 -8.27 12.81
N ASP A 4 14.52 -8.87 13.30
CA ASP A 4 14.46 -9.80 14.44
C ASP A 4 13.91 -9.13 15.70
N ILE A 5 14.24 -7.85 15.94
CA ILE A 5 13.76 -7.10 17.11
C ILE A 5 12.25 -6.83 17.00
N ILE A 6 11.77 -6.37 15.83
CA ILE A 6 10.33 -6.12 15.67
C ILE A 6 9.50 -7.39 15.69
N CYS A 7 10.02 -8.50 15.14
CA CYS A 7 9.36 -9.79 15.20
C CYS A 7 9.42 -10.40 16.62
N ALA A 8 10.49 -10.15 17.39
CA ALA A 8 10.60 -10.56 18.79
C ALA A 8 9.57 -9.84 19.71
N ALA A 9 9.12 -8.65 19.32
CA ALA A 9 8.08 -7.92 20.05
C ALA A 9 6.68 -8.54 19.88
N VAL A 10 6.50 -9.44 18.90
CA VAL A 10 5.21 -10.08 18.63
C VAL A 10 4.99 -11.25 19.57
N PRO A 11 3.89 -11.28 20.34
CA PRO A 11 3.59 -12.33 21.27
C PRO A 11 3.57 -13.72 20.61
N ALA A 12 4.00 -14.75 21.36
CA ALA A 12 4.09 -16.11 20.87
C ALA A 12 3.52 -17.13 21.86
N ALA A 13 3.19 -18.31 21.34
CA ALA A 13 2.77 -19.45 22.15
C ALA A 13 3.81 -19.78 23.23
N PRO A 14 3.40 -20.36 24.39
CA PRO A 14 2.03 -20.72 24.71
C PRO A 14 1.21 -19.60 25.37
N ARG A 15 1.86 -18.52 25.84
CA ARG A 15 1.21 -17.50 26.69
C ARG A 15 0.60 -16.35 25.92
N TYR A 16 1.15 -16.01 24.76
CA TYR A 16 0.78 -14.81 23.99
C TYR A 16 0.82 -13.51 24.81
N ALA A 17 1.72 -13.45 25.81
CA ALA A 17 1.90 -12.28 26.67
C ALA A 17 2.61 -11.15 25.89
N ILE A 18 2.10 -9.94 26.03
CA ILE A 18 2.65 -8.75 25.39
C ILE A 18 3.65 -8.11 26.35
N ASP A 19 4.89 -7.91 25.89
CA ASP A 19 5.89 -7.14 26.62
C ASP A 19 5.83 -5.66 26.19
N TRP A 20 5.00 -4.89 26.88
CA TRP A 20 4.83 -3.46 26.60
C TRP A 20 6.10 -2.66 26.80
N THR A 21 6.98 -3.08 27.75
CA THR A 21 8.26 -2.39 27.97
C THR A 21 9.17 -2.54 26.76
N LEU A 22 9.29 -3.76 26.24
CA LEU A 22 10.06 -4.02 25.02
C LEU A 22 9.49 -3.24 23.84
N ILE A 23 8.18 -3.27 23.64
CA ILE A 23 7.48 -2.59 22.54
C ILE A 23 7.70 -1.08 22.58
N GLU A 24 7.54 -0.44 23.76
CA GLU A 24 7.74 1.01 23.93
C GLU A 24 9.21 1.42 23.72
N GLN A 25 10.16 0.55 24.04
CA GLN A 25 11.60 0.83 23.86
C GLN A 25 12.12 0.50 22.45
N THR A 26 11.38 -0.25 21.66
CA THR A 26 11.79 -0.70 20.33
C THR A 26 10.84 -0.19 19.24
N VAL A 27 9.85 -1.00 18.84
CA VAL A 27 8.96 -0.76 17.69
C VAL A 27 8.20 0.56 17.82
N MET A 28 7.69 0.87 19.01
CA MET A 28 6.87 2.07 19.24
C MET A 28 7.64 3.28 19.77
N ARG A 29 8.95 3.13 19.98
CA ARG A 29 9.81 4.21 20.51
C ARG A 29 9.63 5.57 19.78
N PRO A 30 9.52 5.63 18.45
CA PRO A 30 9.35 6.91 17.76
C PRO A 30 7.95 7.51 17.92
N PHE A 31 6.95 6.74 18.31
CA PHE A 31 5.54 7.12 18.23
C PHE A 31 4.85 7.26 19.59
N VAL A 32 5.24 6.44 20.55
CA VAL A 32 4.51 6.26 21.82
C VAL A 32 4.25 7.57 22.57
N SER A 33 5.20 8.51 22.58
CA SER A 33 5.05 9.79 23.27
C SER A 33 3.94 10.65 22.68
N ASP A 34 3.80 10.68 21.35
CA ASP A 34 2.77 11.45 20.68
C ASP A 34 1.41 10.78 20.81
N LEU A 35 1.35 9.45 20.72
CA LEU A 35 0.13 8.67 20.90
C LEU A 35 -0.46 8.86 22.31
N LYS A 36 0.37 8.86 23.35
CA LYS A 36 -0.05 9.13 24.76
C LYS A 36 -0.62 10.54 24.97
N ARG A 37 -0.29 11.50 24.10
CA ARG A 37 -0.77 12.88 24.19
C ARG A 37 -1.95 13.17 23.27
N THR A 38 -2.31 12.24 22.40
CA THR A 38 -3.38 12.46 21.43
C THR A 38 -4.71 11.99 22.00
N ALA A 39 -5.57 12.96 22.30
CA ALA A 39 -6.95 12.72 22.72
C ALA A 39 -7.79 12.19 21.55
N GLN A 40 -8.84 11.45 21.89
CA GLN A 40 -9.82 10.91 20.95
C GLN A 40 -11.22 11.36 21.37
N GLU A 41 -12.20 11.17 20.48
CA GLU A 41 -13.60 11.49 20.80
C GLU A 41 -14.14 10.53 21.87
N PRO A 42 -14.54 11.02 23.04
CA PRO A 42 -14.96 10.15 24.15
C PRO A 42 -16.14 9.25 23.86
N ASP A 43 -17.07 9.68 23.00
CA ASP A 43 -18.24 8.88 22.63
C ASP A 43 -17.87 7.59 21.89
N PHE A 44 -16.75 7.60 21.15
CA PHE A 44 -16.24 6.47 20.37
C PHE A 44 -14.96 5.86 20.94
N HIS A 45 -14.29 6.54 21.87
CA HIS A 45 -13.03 6.16 22.49
C HIS A 45 -13.01 6.55 23.97
N GLY A 46 -13.91 5.99 24.75
CA GLY A 46 -14.00 6.21 26.20
C GLY A 46 -12.77 5.71 26.97
N GLU A 47 -11.88 4.95 26.33
CA GLU A 47 -10.58 4.52 26.86
C GLU A 47 -9.55 5.68 26.93
N GLY A 48 -9.75 6.79 26.20
CA GLY A 48 -9.00 8.03 26.31
C GLY A 48 -8.00 8.29 25.20
N ASP A 49 -6.70 8.10 25.42
CA ASP A 49 -5.65 8.39 24.44
C ASP A 49 -5.42 7.25 23.43
N VAL A 50 -4.76 7.61 22.30
CA VAL A 50 -4.49 6.65 21.20
C VAL A 50 -3.58 5.50 21.64
N TRP A 51 -2.64 5.71 22.57
CA TRP A 51 -1.77 4.64 23.02
C TRP A 51 -2.52 3.63 23.89
N THR A 52 -3.39 4.10 24.76
CA THR A 52 -4.27 3.23 25.55
C THR A 52 -5.17 2.40 24.65
N HIS A 53 -5.79 3.01 23.64
CA HIS A 53 -6.53 2.31 22.59
C HIS A 53 -5.68 1.24 21.88
N THR A 54 -4.49 1.62 21.39
CA THR A 54 -3.58 0.71 20.68
C THR A 54 -3.24 -0.53 21.53
N LYS A 55 -3.01 -0.35 22.84
CA LYS A 55 -2.75 -1.49 23.75
C LYS A 55 -3.98 -2.40 23.83
N MET A 56 -5.16 -1.85 24.04
CA MET A 56 -6.40 -2.63 24.09
C MET A 56 -6.65 -3.41 22.80
N VAL A 57 -6.41 -2.80 21.64
CA VAL A 57 -6.51 -3.47 20.33
C VAL A 57 -5.57 -4.67 20.24
N CYS A 58 -4.31 -4.51 20.65
CA CYS A 58 -3.33 -5.59 20.64
C CYS A 58 -3.67 -6.72 21.63
N GLU A 59 -4.19 -6.39 22.80
CA GLU A 59 -4.66 -7.35 23.80
C GLU A 59 -5.87 -8.15 23.28
N GLU A 60 -6.86 -7.47 22.72
CA GLU A 60 -8.01 -8.10 22.08
C GLU A 60 -7.63 -8.98 20.89
N LEU A 61 -6.69 -8.53 20.05
CA LEU A 61 -6.17 -9.32 18.93
C LEU A 61 -5.55 -10.63 19.40
N THR A 62 -4.66 -10.58 20.39
CA THR A 62 -3.95 -11.78 20.89
C THR A 62 -4.83 -12.73 21.70
N ALA A 63 -5.95 -12.25 22.24
CA ALA A 63 -6.96 -13.05 22.90
C ALA A 63 -7.79 -13.90 21.91
N GLN A 64 -7.92 -13.48 20.65
CA GLN A 64 -8.75 -14.18 19.65
C GLN A 64 -8.16 -15.55 19.29
N PRO A 65 -8.97 -16.62 19.31
CA PRO A 65 -8.53 -17.96 18.89
C PRO A 65 -8.02 -17.98 17.45
N GLU A 66 -8.61 -17.13 16.57
CA GLU A 66 -8.20 -17.02 15.18
C GLU A 66 -6.75 -16.53 15.07
N PHE A 67 -6.36 -15.49 15.79
CA PHE A 67 -4.96 -15.01 15.84
C PHE A 67 -4.00 -16.14 16.24
N ARG A 68 -4.37 -16.91 17.26
CA ARG A 68 -3.52 -18.00 17.80
C ARG A 68 -3.37 -19.17 16.83
N SER A 69 -4.32 -19.34 15.90
CA SER A 69 -4.29 -20.38 14.86
C SER A 69 -3.51 -19.99 13.60
N LEU A 70 -3.16 -18.71 13.45
CA LEU A 70 -2.41 -18.22 12.30
C LEU A 70 -0.97 -18.75 12.26
N ALA A 71 -0.41 -18.88 11.07
CA ALA A 71 1.02 -19.09 10.90
C ALA A 71 1.82 -17.91 11.51
N ARG A 72 3.03 -18.17 12.01
CA ARG A 72 3.84 -17.16 12.71
C ARG A 72 3.99 -15.84 11.94
N ARG A 73 4.31 -15.91 10.64
CA ARG A 73 4.44 -14.72 9.80
C ARG A 73 3.14 -13.92 9.67
N GLN A 74 1.98 -14.58 9.66
CA GLN A 74 0.68 -13.89 9.66
C GLN A 74 0.40 -13.23 11.01
N GLN A 75 0.76 -13.88 12.13
CA GLN A 75 0.69 -13.27 13.47
C GLN A 75 1.55 -12.01 13.53
N GLU A 76 2.77 -12.07 13.02
CA GLU A 76 3.69 -10.92 12.96
C GLU A 76 3.09 -9.77 12.16
N VAL A 77 2.59 -10.03 10.97
CA VAL A 77 2.00 -9.00 10.10
C VAL A 77 0.80 -8.32 10.76
N VAL A 78 -0.17 -9.10 11.27
CA VAL A 78 -1.40 -8.51 11.83
C VAL A 78 -1.15 -7.83 13.18
N PHE A 79 -0.24 -8.33 14.00
CA PHE A 79 0.13 -7.71 15.28
C PHE A 79 0.89 -6.39 15.06
N LEU A 80 1.86 -6.36 14.15
CA LEU A 80 2.57 -5.13 13.78
C LEU A 80 1.63 -4.11 13.14
N ALA A 81 0.67 -4.57 12.34
CA ALA A 81 -0.38 -3.69 11.82
C ALA A 81 -1.25 -3.12 12.95
N ALA A 82 -1.62 -3.92 13.96
CA ALA A 82 -2.38 -3.47 15.13
C ALA A 82 -1.58 -2.45 15.97
N LEU A 83 -0.27 -2.64 16.14
CA LEU A 83 0.58 -1.65 16.82
C LEU A 83 0.67 -0.31 16.07
N LEU A 84 0.64 -0.36 14.73
CA LEU A 84 0.93 0.80 13.89
C LEU A 84 -0.33 1.41 13.24
N HIS A 85 -1.54 0.85 13.43
CA HIS A 85 -2.74 1.26 12.67
C HIS A 85 -3.08 2.74 12.85
N ASP A 86 -2.85 3.27 14.03
CA ASP A 86 -3.21 4.63 14.43
C ASP A 86 -2.03 5.59 14.60
N VAL A 87 -0.81 5.23 14.17
CA VAL A 87 0.40 6.06 14.35
C VAL A 87 0.32 7.45 13.72
N ALA A 88 -0.59 7.67 12.77
CA ALA A 88 -0.78 8.99 12.17
C ALA A 88 -1.85 9.84 12.86
N LYS A 89 -2.64 9.31 13.81
CA LYS A 89 -3.65 10.10 14.53
C LYS A 89 -3.07 11.40 15.13
N PRO A 90 -1.85 11.42 15.74
CA PRO A 90 -1.26 12.67 16.23
C PRO A 90 -1.13 13.78 15.19
N ARG A 91 -0.96 13.43 13.93
CA ARG A 91 -0.82 14.37 12.80
C ARG A 91 -2.13 14.69 12.09
N CYS A 92 -3.15 13.86 12.29
CA CYS A 92 -4.44 13.95 11.61
C CYS A 92 -5.58 14.42 12.50
N SER A 93 -5.40 14.39 13.84
CA SER A 93 -6.45 14.78 14.77
C SER A 93 -6.68 16.29 14.73
N VAL A 94 -7.95 16.65 14.59
CA VAL A 94 -8.45 18.01 14.60
C VAL A 94 -9.66 18.10 15.54
N LEU A 95 -9.80 19.20 16.25
CA LEU A 95 -10.97 19.50 17.07
C LEU A 95 -11.87 20.46 16.30
N GLU A 96 -13.04 19.98 15.85
CA GLU A 96 -14.03 20.77 15.12
C GLU A 96 -15.37 20.75 15.88
N ASP A 97 -15.91 21.91 16.19
CA ASP A 97 -17.16 22.07 16.94
C ASP A 97 -17.22 21.29 18.27
N GLY A 98 -16.07 21.14 18.94
CA GLY A 98 -15.96 20.41 20.20
C GLY A 98 -15.84 18.90 20.08
N VAL A 99 -15.77 18.34 18.87
CA VAL A 99 -15.65 16.91 18.57
C VAL A 99 -14.28 16.62 17.96
N TRP A 100 -13.62 15.59 18.45
CA TRP A 100 -12.34 15.13 17.88
C TRP A 100 -12.54 14.26 16.64
N HIS A 101 -11.89 14.64 15.57
CA HIS A 101 -11.85 13.87 14.31
C HIS A 101 -10.41 13.57 13.92
N ALA A 102 -10.19 12.43 13.25
CA ALA A 102 -8.88 12.08 12.69
C ALA A 102 -9.01 11.67 11.20
N PRO A 103 -9.36 12.62 10.29
CA PRO A 103 -9.61 12.32 8.90
C PRO A 103 -8.35 11.77 8.22
N LYS A 104 -8.52 10.72 7.40
CA LYS A 104 -7.45 10.12 6.61
C LYS A 104 -6.26 9.55 7.43
N HIS A 105 -6.43 9.27 8.72
CA HIS A 105 -5.36 8.69 9.55
C HIS A 105 -4.87 7.35 9.00
N ALA A 106 -5.75 6.49 8.50
CA ALA A 106 -5.38 5.17 7.98
C ALA A 106 -4.43 5.25 6.75
N PRO A 107 -4.72 5.96 5.65
CA PRO A 107 -3.76 6.12 4.56
C PRO A 107 -2.50 6.90 4.97
N ALA A 108 -2.58 7.86 5.87
CA ALA A 108 -1.41 8.56 6.41
C ALA A 108 -0.56 7.64 7.29
N GLY A 109 -1.20 6.80 8.11
CA GLY A 109 -0.56 5.78 8.94
C GLY A 109 0.21 4.76 8.11
N ALA A 110 -0.38 4.28 7.02
CA ALA A 110 0.30 3.36 6.11
C ALA A 110 1.57 3.96 5.49
N LYS A 111 1.56 5.25 5.12
CA LYS A 111 2.75 5.94 4.61
C LYS A 111 3.82 6.09 5.69
N LEU A 112 3.43 6.52 6.88
CA LEU A 112 4.35 6.71 8.00
C LEU A 112 4.96 5.36 8.46
N ALA A 113 4.15 4.32 8.55
CA ALA A 113 4.60 2.97 8.87
C ALA A 113 5.57 2.43 7.79
N ARG A 114 5.28 2.62 6.50
CA ARG A 114 6.17 2.23 5.40
C ARG A 114 7.53 2.89 5.52
N GLU A 115 7.55 4.22 5.69
CA GLU A 115 8.79 4.96 5.85
C GLU A 115 9.61 4.42 7.03
N TYR A 116 8.99 4.24 8.18
CA TYR A 116 9.63 3.71 9.38
C TYR A 116 10.16 2.29 9.18
N LEU A 117 9.32 1.38 8.69
CA LEU A 117 9.67 -0.02 8.46
C LEU A 117 10.78 -0.18 7.41
N TRP A 118 10.79 0.68 6.40
CA TRP A 118 11.82 0.67 5.36
C TRP A 118 13.16 1.23 5.86
N LYS A 119 13.14 2.44 6.45
CA LYS A 119 14.36 3.19 6.84
C LYS A 119 14.97 2.65 8.12
N GLU A 120 14.16 2.51 9.16
CA GLU A 120 14.65 2.23 10.51
C GLU A 120 14.66 0.72 10.81
N CYS A 121 13.67 -0.03 10.31
CA CYS A 121 13.58 -1.47 10.56
C CYS A 121 14.29 -2.32 9.49
N GLY A 122 14.69 -1.72 8.35
CA GLY A 122 15.41 -2.41 7.30
C GLY A 122 14.57 -3.45 6.54
N LEU A 123 13.23 -3.35 6.59
CA LEU A 123 12.34 -4.23 5.83
C LEU A 123 12.34 -3.86 4.34
N SER A 124 13.44 -4.17 3.68
CA SER A 124 13.70 -3.86 2.27
C SER A 124 14.82 -4.75 1.71
N GLY A 125 15.04 -4.72 0.41
CA GLY A 125 16.16 -5.38 -0.25
C GLY A 125 15.95 -6.85 -0.59
N THR A 126 14.85 -7.45 -0.16
CA THR A 126 14.41 -8.76 -0.64
C THR A 126 12.91 -8.71 -0.97
N PRO A 127 12.43 -9.54 -1.91
CA PRO A 127 11.00 -9.63 -2.21
C PRO A 127 10.16 -9.99 -0.99
N GLU A 128 10.68 -10.85 -0.10
CA GLU A 128 9.98 -11.24 1.14
C GLU A 128 9.85 -10.05 2.11
N ALA A 129 10.93 -9.32 2.38
CA ALA A 129 10.90 -8.16 3.27
C ALA A 129 9.98 -7.05 2.74
N GLN A 130 9.99 -6.82 1.43
CA GLN A 130 9.07 -5.89 0.75
C GLN A 130 7.62 -6.34 0.92
N ALA A 131 7.31 -7.60 0.59
CA ALA A 131 5.96 -8.16 0.70
C ALA A 131 5.46 -8.13 2.15
N PHE A 132 6.31 -8.47 3.13
CA PHE A 132 5.98 -8.43 4.55
C PHE A 132 5.64 -7.00 5.01
N ARG A 133 6.49 -6.02 4.69
CA ARG A 133 6.25 -4.61 5.00
C ARG A 133 4.96 -4.10 4.36
N GLU A 134 4.76 -4.37 3.08
CA GLU A 134 3.58 -3.85 2.36
C GLU A 134 2.29 -4.52 2.83
N ALA A 135 2.32 -5.78 3.28
CA ALA A 135 1.15 -6.38 3.92
C ALA A 135 0.74 -5.64 5.20
N ILE A 136 1.70 -5.27 6.05
CA ILE A 136 1.45 -4.42 7.24
C ILE A 136 0.83 -3.08 6.80
N CYS A 137 1.42 -2.43 5.81
CA CYS A 137 0.94 -1.13 5.30
C CYS A 137 -0.47 -1.21 4.69
N LEU A 138 -0.80 -2.29 3.98
CA LEU A 138 -2.14 -2.53 3.44
C LEU A 138 -3.17 -2.73 4.55
N LEU A 139 -2.84 -3.52 5.57
CA LEU A 139 -3.71 -3.70 6.74
C LEU A 139 -3.98 -2.36 7.45
N ILE A 140 -2.93 -1.55 7.68
CA ILE A 140 -3.07 -0.21 8.27
C ILE A 140 -3.95 0.67 7.37
N ARG A 141 -3.69 0.70 6.07
CA ARG A 141 -4.41 1.55 5.11
C ARG A 141 -5.90 1.28 5.08
N TYR A 142 -6.29 0.02 5.22
CA TYR A 142 -7.66 -0.44 5.00
C TYR A 142 -8.37 -0.92 6.27
N HIS A 143 -7.78 -0.77 7.47
CA HIS A 143 -8.33 -1.32 8.71
C HIS A 143 -9.77 -0.87 9.01
N THR A 144 -10.17 0.33 8.57
CA THR A 144 -11.53 0.84 8.73
C THR A 144 -12.49 0.39 7.62
N THR A 145 -11.99 -0.22 6.53
CA THR A 145 -12.82 -0.60 5.38
C THR A 145 -13.94 -1.58 5.74
N PRO A 146 -13.72 -2.63 6.53
CA PRO A 146 -14.78 -3.57 6.91
C PRO A 146 -15.98 -2.92 7.61
N LEU A 147 -15.77 -1.83 8.35
CA LEU A 147 -16.81 -1.09 9.06
C LEU A 147 -17.79 -0.40 8.10
N HIS A 148 -17.32 -0.06 6.91
CA HIS A 148 -18.06 0.76 5.94
C HIS A 148 -18.44 0.00 4.65
N THR A 149 -18.03 -1.25 4.50
CA THR A 149 -18.23 -2.04 3.27
C THR A 149 -19.69 -2.08 2.83
N LEU A 150 -20.59 -2.34 3.77
CA LEU A 150 -22.03 -2.52 3.48
C LEU A 150 -22.76 -1.23 3.05
N GLN A 151 -22.11 -0.08 3.16
CA GLN A 151 -22.68 1.21 2.74
C GLN A 151 -22.62 1.39 1.20
N TYR A 152 -21.85 0.56 0.51
CA TYR A 152 -21.62 0.67 -0.93
C TYR A 152 -22.45 -0.34 -1.71
N SER A 153 -23.09 0.11 -2.79
CA SER A 153 -23.84 -0.76 -3.71
C SER A 153 -22.96 -1.73 -4.50
N ASP A 154 -21.65 -1.46 -4.58
CA ASP A 154 -20.63 -2.26 -5.24
C ASP A 154 -19.68 -2.96 -4.24
N ALA A 155 -20.17 -3.27 -3.03
CA ALA A 155 -19.40 -3.81 -1.91
C ALA A 155 -18.60 -5.07 -2.31
N GLU A 156 -19.23 -6.02 -3.01
CA GLU A 156 -18.57 -7.24 -3.48
C GLU A 156 -17.37 -6.94 -4.40
N ALA A 157 -17.54 -6.04 -5.37
CA ALA A 157 -16.46 -5.65 -6.27
C ALA A 157 -15.32 -4.94 -5.52
N ARG A 158 -15.63 -4.15 -4.50
CA ARG A 158 -14.63 -3.52 -3.64
C ARG A 158 -13.86 -4.52 -2.80
N LEU A 159 -14.52 -5.54 -2.26
CA LEU A 159 -13.86 -6.62 -1.52
C LEU A 159 -12.92 -7.41 -2.44
N ARG A 160 -13.36 -7.83 -3.62
CA ARG A 160 -12.51 -8.51 -4.62
C ARG A 160 -11.32 -7.63 -5.05
N LYS A 161 -11.58 -6.33 -5.24
CA LYS A 161 -10.54 -5.35 -5.57
C LYS A 161 -9.47 -5.28 -4.49
N LEU A 162 -9.87 -5.18 -3.23
CA LEU A 162 -8.95 -5.12 -2.12
C LEU A 162 -8.19 -6.44 -1.94
N ALA A 163 -8.89 -7.57 -2.02
CA ALA A 163 -8.30 -8.89 -1.93
C ALA A 163 -7.25 -9.16 -3.01
N SER A 164 -7.36 -8.54 -4.20
CA SER A 164 -6.42 -8.72 -5.30
C SER A 164 -4.97 -8.39 -4.92
N ASN A 165 -4.75 -7.53 -3.92
CA ASN A 165 -3.42 -7.23 -3.40
C ASN A 165 -2.70 -8.44 -2.79
N GLY A 166 -3.43 -9.50 -2.39
CA GLY A 166 -2.84 -10.76 -1.98
C GLY A 166 -2.00 -11.45 -3.07
N ALA A 167 -2.20 -11.10 -4.35
CA ALA A 167 -1.34 -11.56 -5.43
C ALA A 167 0.05 -10.90 -5.44
N LEU A 168 0.21 -9.71 -4.83
CA LEU A 168 1.49 -9.01 -4.71
C LEU A 168 2.21 -9.36 -3.40
N THR A 169 1.46 -9.69 -2.36
CA THR A 169 2.01 -10.08 -1.06
C THR A 169 1.20 -11.24 -0.46
N PRO A 170 1.79 -12.44 -0.30
CA PRO A 170 1.10 -13.59 0.25
C PRO A 170 0.78 -13.44 1.75
N PHE A 171 1.26 -12.36 2.38
CA PHE A 171 1.00 -12.05 3.78
C PHE A 171 -0.26 -11.20 3.99
N PHE A 172 -0.94 -10.77 2.92
CA PHE A 172 -2.18 -10.00 2.99
C PHE A 172 -3.38 -10.84 2.57
N SER A 173 -4.45 -10.81 3.37
CA SER A 173 -5.77 -11.34 3.03
C SER A 173 -6.87 -10.53 3.69
N LEU A 174 -8.10 -10.66 3.20
CA LEU A 174 -9.25 -10.06 3.88
C LEU A 174 -9.52 -10.70 5.23
N ARG A 175 -9.16 -11.97 5.44
CA ARG A 175 -9.18 -12.61 6.77
C ARG A 175 -8.40 -11.80 7.80
N LEU A 176 -7.13 -11.46 7.50
CA LEU A 176 -6.29 -10.68 8.41
C LEU A 176 -6.80 -9.26 8.60
N LEU A 177 -7.37 -8.67 7.55
CA LEU A 177 -7.98 -7.35 7.64
C LEU A 177 -9.20 -7.33 8.57
N HIS A 178 -10.11 -8.30 8.43
CA HIS A 178 -11.29 -8.40 9.31
C HIS A 178 -10.89 -8.74 10.74
N LEU A 179 -9.87 -9.58 10.93
CA LEU A 179 -9.32 -9.88 12.26
C LEU A 179 -8.80 -8.62 12.95
N LEU A 180 -8.03 -7.79 12.25
CA LEU A 180 -7.57 -6.49 12.76
C LEU A 180 -8.74 -5.54 13.05
N SER A 181 -9.69 -5.42 12.12
CA SER A 181 -10.85 -4.52 12.31
C SER A 181 -11.74 -4.95 13.49
N THR A 182 -11.89 -6.26 13.69
CA THR A 182 -12.59 -6.81 14.86
C THR A 182 -11.85 -6.45 16.15
N ALA A 183 -10.52 -6.63 16.17
CA ALA A 183 -9.71 -6.28 17.33
C ALA A 183 -9.75 -4.77 17.64
N ASP A 184 -9.70 -3.90 16.60
CA ASP A 184 -9.84 -2.46 16.73
C ASP A 184 -11.18 -2.10 17.41
N MET A 185 -12.29 -2.69 16.98
CA MET A 185 -13.60 -2.44 17.59
C MET A 185 -13.71 -3.02 19.00
N CYS A 186 -13.17 -4.22 19.25
CA CYS A 186 -13.15 -4.80 20.60
C CYS A 186 -12.33 -3.95 21.58
N GLY A 187 -11.26 -3.33 21.11
CA GLY A 187 -10.39 -2.45 21.89
C GLY A 187 -10.98 -1.07 22.19
N ARG A 188 -12.18 -0.74 21.70
CA ARG A 188 -12.86 0.54 21.99
C ARG A 188 -13.84 0.44 23.14
N ILE A 189 -13.99 1.55 23.87
CA ILE A 189 -15.09 1.76 24.80
C ILE A 189 -16.03 2.76 24.14
N CYS A 190 -17.09 2.24 23.49
CA CYS A 190 -18.09 3.05 22.77
C CYS A 190 -19.49 2.44 22.87
N TYR A 191 -20.50 3.27 22.61
CA TYR A 191 -21.91 2.86 22.73
C TYR A 191 -22.38 2.00 21.56
N ASP A 192 -21.80 2.16 20.37
CA ASP A 192 -22.19 1.49 19.13
C ASP A 192 -21.36 0.23 18.79
N LYS A 193 -20.51 -0.23 19.74
CA LYS A 193 -19.60 -1.35 19.54
C LYS A 193 -20.25 -2.56 18.90
N GLN A 194 -21.39 -3.01 19.43
CA GLN A 194 -22.06 -4.21 18.97
C GLN A 194 -22.56 -4.06 17.52
N GLU A 195 -23.14 -2.93 17.17
CA GLU A 195 -23.62 -2.65 15.83
C GLU A 195 -22.48 -2.66 14.81
N VAL A 196 -21.34 -2.08 15.18
CA VAL A 196 -20.17 -2.04 14.28
C VAL A 196 -19.53 -3.43 14.14
N LEU A 197 -19.45 -4.22 15.21
CA LEU A 197 -18.97 -5.61 15.13
C LEU A 197 -19.86 -6.46 14.22
N GLU A 198 -21.17 -6.28 14.24
CA GLU A 198 -22.09 -6.95 13.31
C GLU A 198 -21.84 -6.54 11.86
N LYS A 199 -21.57 -5.26 11.59
CA LYS A 199 -21.19 -4.80 10.24
C LYS A 199 -19.86 -5.44 9.77
N VAL A 200 -18.87 -5.53 10.64
CA VAL A 200 -17.60 -6.19 10.32
C VAL A 200 -17.81 -7.69 10.03
N ALA A 201 -18.63 -8.37 10.85
CA ALA A 201 -18.96 -9.78 10.65
C ALA A 201 -19.69 -10.02 9.32
N LEU A 202 -20.71 -9.20 9.00
CA LEU A 202 -21.43 -9.28 7.72
C LEU A 202 -20.51 -9.00 6.52
N SER A 203 -19.58 -8.05 6.66
CA SER A 203 -18.56 -7.80 5.62
C SER A 203 -17.66 -9.03 5.41
N ALA A 204 -17.29 -9.74 6.48
CA ALA A 204 -16.51 -10.98 6.38
C ALA A 204 -17.29 -12.10 5.68
N GLU A 205 -18.57 -12.28 6.01
CA GLU A 205 -19.43 -13.27 5.31
C GLU A 205 -19.55 -12.92 3.82
N MET A 206 -19.78 -11.66 3.48
CA MET A 206 -19.81 -11.21 2.09
C MET A 206 -18.48 -11.52 1.36
N ALA A 207 -17.33 -11.34 2.01
CA ALA A 207 -16.03 -11.66 1.42
C ALA A 207 -15.85 -13.17 1.18
N LYS A 208 -16.39 -14.02 2.09
CA LYS A 208 -16.38 -15.48 1.92
C LYS A 208 -17.30 -15.90 0.77
N GLU A 209 -18.51 -15.41 0.71
CA GLU A 209 -19.47 -15.66 -0.38
C GLU A 209 -18.92 -15.16 -1.74
N SER A 210 -18.20 -14.03 -1.73
CA SER A 210 -17.54 -13.46 -2.91
C SER A 210 -16.28 -14.23 -3.33
N GLY A 211 -15.86 -15.28 -2.60
CA GLY A 211 -14.70 -16.10 -2.90
C GLY A 211 -13.36 -15.38 -2.79
N CYS A 212 -13.24 -14.36 -1.91
CA CYS A 212 -12.04 -13.53 -1.80
C CYS A 212 -11.56 -13.28 -0.35
N PHE A 213 -12.05 -14.05 0.64
CA PHE A 213 -11.71 -13.85 2.06
C PHE A 213 -10.29 -14.28 2.39
N ASP A 214 -9.88 -15.48 1.97
CA ASP A 214 -8.58 -16.06 2.29
C ASP A 214 -7.50 -15.79 1.25
N ALA A 215 -7.91 -15.60 -0.01
CA ALA A 215 -7.05 -15.40 -1.17
C ALA A 215 -7.74 -14.46 -2.18
N PRO A 216 -6.99 -13.91 -3.14
CA PRO A 216 -7.58 -13.18 -4.25
C PRO A 216 -8.61 -14.02 -5.01
N TYR A 217 -9.67 -13.37 -5.52
CA TYR A 217 -10.64 -14.03 -6.39
C TYR A 217 -9.92 -14.58 -7.65
N PRO A 218 -10.17 -15.84 -8.03
CA PRO A 218 -9.46 -16.49 -9.14
C PRO A 218 -10.07 -16.13 -10.50
N PHE A 219 -9.83 -14.90 -10.96
CA PHE A 219 -10.27 -14.50 -12.31
C PHE A 219 -9.68 -15.39 -13.41
N PRO A 220 -10.40 -15.66 -14.50
CA PRO A 220 -9.94 -16.53 -15.56
C PRO A 220 -8.72 -15.95 -16.34
N SER A 221 -8.55 -14.63 -16.36
CA SER A 221 -7.38 -13.98 -16.96
C SER A 221 -7.09 -12.64 -16.29
N ASP A 222 -5.86 -12.13 -16.44
CA ASP A 222 -5.47 -10.79 -15.98
C ASP A 222 -6.28 -9.68 -16.67
N HIS A 223 -6.66 -9.89 -17.93
CA HIS A 223 -7.51 -8.96 -18.67
C HIS A 223 -8.92 -8.89 -18.07
N THR A 224 -9.53 -10.04 -17.77
CA THR A 224 -10.84 -10.10 -17.07
C THR A 224 -10.74 -9.49 -15.68
N ALA A 225 -9.68 -9.81 -14.91
CA ALA A 225 -9.43 -9.23 -13.59
C ALA A 225 -9.39 -7.71 -13.65
N HIS A 226 -8.56 -7.15 -14.52
CA HIS A 226 -8.41 -5.71 -14.64
C HIS A 226 -9.71 -5.04 -15.10
N ALA A 227 -10.41 -5.60 -16.08
CA ALA A 227 -11.70 -5.08 -16.53
C ALA A 227 -12.74 -5.03 -15.40
N TYR A 228 -12.86 -6.13 -14.62
CA TYR A 228 -13.76 -6.18 -13.47
C TYR A 228 -13.36 -5.18 -12.37
N LEU A 229 -12.10 -5.21 -11.96
CA LEU A 229 -11.58 -4.40 -10.85
C LEU A 229 -11.50 -2.89 -11.18
N SER A 230 -11.47 -2.54 -12.48
CA SER A 230 -11.61 -1.14 -12.94
C SER A 230 -13.06 -0.66 -13.00
N GLY A 231 -14.04 -1.53 -12.71
CA GLY A 231 -15.46 -1.19 -12.61
C GLY A 231 -16.29 -1.45 -13.87
N ARG A 232 -15.77 -2.22 -14.85
CA ARG A 232 -16.60 -2.69 -15.98
C ARG A 232 -17.65 -3.69 -15.46
N ARG A 233 -18.88 -3.53 -15.91
CA ARG A 233 -19.98 -4.46 -15.59
C ARG A 233 -19.85 -5.72 -16.42
N ILE A 234 -19.17 -6.72 -15.89
CA ILE A 234 -18.94 -8.03 -16.50
C ILE A 234 -19.18 -9.13 -15.46
N VAL A 235 -19.40 -10.35 -15.94
CA VAL A 235 -19.43 -11.54 -15.09
C VAL A 235 -17.98 -11.91 -14.76
N PRO A 236 -17.58 -12.00 -13.48
CA PRO A 236 -16.18 -12.19 -13.10
C PRO A 236 -15.60 -13.54 -13.54
N ASP A 237 -16.45 -14.58 -13.70
CA ASP A 237 -16.04 -15.91 -14.13
C ASP A 237 -15.97 -16.08 -15.66
N ALA A 238 -16.48 -15.10 -16.42
CA ALA A 238 -16.45 -15.15 -17.86
C ALA A 238 -15.11 -14.63 -18.40
N GLU A 239 -14.37 -15.46 -19.12
CA GLU A 239 -13.15 -15.02 -19.79
C GLU A 239 -13.47 -13.99 -20.87
N LEU A 240 -12.92 -12.79 -20.73
CA LEU A 240 -13.03 -11.75 -21.74
C LEU A 240 -11.98 -11.95 -22.83
N TYR A 241 -12.41 -11.74 -24.06
CA TYR A 241 -11.47 -11.65 -25.17
C TYR A 241 -10.58 -10.41 -25.03
N ASP A 242 -9.27 -10.61 -25.13
CA ASP A 242 -8.29 -9.54 -25.02
C ASP A 242 -8.05 -8.87 -26.39
N GLU A 243 -8.63 -7.70 -26.58
CA GLU A 243 -8.52 -6.90 -27.81
C GLU A 243 -7.27 -5.99 -27.82
N THR A 244 -6.42 -6.03 -26.78
CA THR A 244 -5.24 -5.18 -26.71
C THR A 244 -4.24 -5.55 -27.80
N TRP A 245 -3.63 -4.55 -28.42
CA TRP A 245 -2.68 -4.77 -29.54
C TRP A 245 -1.24 -5.07 -29.05
N GLY A 246 -0.92 -4.81 -27.80
CA GLY A 246 0.42 -4.98 -27.24
C GLY A 246 0.54 -4.33 -25.85
N GLU A 247 1.74 -4.32 -25.31
CA GLU A 247 1.99 -3.93 -23.93
C GLU A 247 2.83 -2.65 -23.83
N VAL A 248 2.44 -1.76 -22.93
CA VAL A 248 3.24 -0.60 -22.49
C VAL A 248 3.73 -0.86 -21.07
N ILE A 249 5.03 -0.73 -20.85
CA ILE A 249 5.66 -0.90 -19.55
C ILE A 249 5.71 0.46 -18.85
N LEU A 250 5.05 0.59 -17.69
CA LEU A 250 5.09 1.78 -16.86
C LEU A 250 6.02 1.54 -15.68
N MET A 251 7.17 2.23 -15.68
CA MET A 251 8.11 2.15 -14.57
C MET A 251 7.63 3.00 -13.40
N ALA A 252 7.81 2.47 -12.17
CA ALA A 252 7.57 3.17 -10.92
C ALA A 252 8.74 2.94 -9.94
N GLY A 253 8.98 3.88 -9.03
CA GLY A 253 10.05 3.78 -8.02
C GLY A 253 10.85 5.07 -7.85
N LEU A 254 11.51 5.20 -6.72
CA LEU A 254 12.31 6.36 -6.35
C LEU A 254 13.45 6.64 -7.35
N PRO A 255 13.98 7.86 -7.42
CA PRO A 255 15.26 8.10 -8.08
C PRO A 255 16.36 7.24 -7.45
N GLY A 256 17.25 6.69 -8.28
CA GLY A 256 18.35 5.83 -7.78
C GLY A 256 18.00 4.34 -7.59
N THR A 257 16.75 3.90 -7.81
CA THR A 257 16.37 2.48 -7.71
C THR A 257 16.83 1.60 -8.87
N GLY A 258 17.59 2.12 -9.86
CA GLY A 258 18.12 1.31 -10.95
C GLY A 258 17.18 1.11 -12.14
N LYS A 259 16.11 1.91 -12.30
CA LYS A 259 15.15 1.80 -13.41
C LYS A 259 15.82 1.77 -14.80
N ASP A 260 16.76 2.67 -15.05
CA ASP A 260 17.44 2.75 -16.37
C ASP A 260 18.22 1.47 -16.68
N THR A 261 18.93 0.92 -15.68
CA THR A 261 19.66 -0.36 -15.80
C THR A 261 18.69 -1.51 -16.07
N TYR A 262 17.62 -1.60 -15.26
CA TYR A 262 16.59 -2.62 -15.43
C TYR A 262 15.93 -2.57 -16.82
N ILE A 263 15.64 -1.36 -17.32
CA ILE A 263 15.09 -1.18 -18.68
C ILE A 263 16.08 -1.69 -19.73
N GLY A 264 17.35 -1.35 -19.61
CA GLY A 264 18.39 -1.79 -20.55
C GLY A 264 18.59 -3.31 -20.56
N GLU A 265 18.41 -3.98 -19.43
CA GLU A 265 18.53 -5.43 -19.29
C GLU A 265 17.28 -6.19 -19.72
N GLN A 266 16.09 -5.73 -19.29
CA GLN A 266 14.83 -6.46 -19.49
C GLN A 266 14.11 -6.07 -20.79
N PHE A 267 14.30 -4.83 -21.27
CA PHE A 267 13.58 -4.29 -22.42
C PHE A 267 14.51 -3.61 -23.44
N PRO A 268 15.66 -4.24 -23.83
CA PRO A 268 16.70 -3.58 -24.63
C PRO A 268 16.25 -3.16 -26.04
N SER A 269 15.18 -3.78 -26.56
CA SER A 269 14.65 -3.50 -27.91
C SER A 269 13.48 -2.49 -27.92
N LEU A 270 12.93 -2.13 -26.77
CA LEU A 270 11.80 -1.24 -26.72
C LEU A 270 12.24 0.24 -26.71
N PRO A 271 11.53 1.13 -27.45
CA PRO A 271 11.72 2.56 -27.29
C PRO A 271 11.37 2.99 -25.88
N VAL A 272 12.09 4.00 -25.35
CA VAL A 272 11.93 4.50 -23.99
C VAL A 272 11.47 5.96 -24.02
N VAL A 273 10.31 6.23 -23.49
CA VAL A 273 9.83 7.59 -23.22
C VAL A 273 10.29 7.98 -21.81
N SER A 274 11.43 8.65 -21.72
CA SER A 274 12.05 9.03 -20.45
C SER A 274 11.80 10.51 -20.13
N LEU A 275 11.14 10.77 -18.99
CA LEU A 275 10.93 12.15 -18.53
C LEU A 275 12.26 12.84 -18.21
N ASP A 276 13.22 12.11 -17.65
CA ASP A 276 14.58 12.63 -17.37
C ASP A 276 15.35 12.91 -18.67
N GLY A 277 15.18 12.05 -19.68
CA GLY A 277 15.75 12.25 -21.02
C GLY A 277 15.21 13.51 -21.70
N ILE A 278 13.90 13.66 -21.73
CA ILE A 278 13.21 14.83 -22.31
C ILE A 278 13.59 16.12 -21.55
N ARG A 279 13.71 16.04 -20.23
CA ARG A 279 14.15 17.18 -19.41
C ARG A 279 15.54 17.63 -19.78
N ARG A 280 16.46 16.69 -20.05
CA ARG A 280 17.83 16.97 -20.51
C ARG A 280 17.85 17.59 -21.89
N GLU A 281 17.14 17.00 -22.83
CA GLU A 281 17.03 17.49 -24.22
C GLU A 281 16.51 18.93 -24.29
N LYS A 282 15.50 19.25 -23.47
CA LYS A 282 14.89 20.58 -23.44
C LYS A 282 15.60 21.58 -22.52
N GLY A 283 16.65 21.18 -21.82
CA GLY A 283 17.38 22.03 -20.88
C GLY A 283 16.55 22.53 -19.70
N ILE A 284 15.48 21.78 -19.31
CA ILE A 284 14.59 22.15 -18.21
C ILE A 284 15.17 21.65 -16.87
N SER A 285 15.27 22.56 -15.89
CA SER A 285 15.68 22.17 -14.53
C SER A 285 14.64 21.23 -13.87
N PRO A 286 15.08 20.28 -12.98
CA PRO A 286 14.16 19.49 -12.16
C PRO A 286 13.19 20.33 -11.32
N THR A 287 13.57 21.55 -10.97
CA THR A 287 12.72 22.53 -10.25
C THR A 287 11.96 23.49 -11.15
N GLY A 288 12.20 23.40 -12.47
CA GLY A 288 11.52 24.25 -13.47
C GLY A 288 10.10 23.77 -13.81
N ASP A 289 9.53 24.34 -14.88
CA ASP A 289 8.18 23.99 -15.34
C ASP A 289 8.12 22.56 -15.90
N GLN A 290 7.71 21.62 -15.05
CA GLN A 290 7.57 20.21 -15.42
C GLN A 290 6.40 19.94 -16.38
N SER A 291 5.46 20.88 -16.55
CA SER A 291 4.31 20.71 -17.44
C SER A 291 4.76 20.51 -18.90
N LYS A 292 5.80 21.22 -19.33
CA LYS A 292 6.40 21.10 -20.66
C LYS A 292 7.07 19.75 -20.90
N VAL A 293 7.70 19.18 -19.86
CA VAL A 293 8.32 17.85 -19.92
C VAL A 293 7.23 16.78 -20.05
N VAL A 294 6.22 16.84 -19.19
CA VAL A 294 5.11 15.89 -19.21
C VAL A 294 4.34 15.95 -20.52
N SER A 295 4.07 17.16 -21.03
CA SER A 295 3.38 17.36 -22.33
C SER A 295 4.18 16.74 -23.48
N ALA A 296 5.48 17.00 -23.56
CA ALA A 296 6.34 16.42 -24.58
C ALA A 296 6.42 14.89 -24.47
N ALA A 297 6.57 14.35 -23.27
CA ALA A 297 6.55 12.90 -23.05
C ALA A 297 5.24 12.26 -23.51
N ARG A 298 4.10 12.90 -23.23
CA ARG A 298 2.79 12.43 -23.68
C ARG A 298 2.65 12.44 -25.20
N GLU A 299 3.18 13.46 -25.89
CA GLU A 299 3.17 13.49 -27.36
C GLU A 299 4.07 12.40 -27.96
N CYS A 300 5.27 12.14 -27.39
CA CYS A 300 6.07 10.99 -27.79
C CYS A 300 5.33 9.66 -27.60
N ALA A 301 4.70 9.47 -26.42
CA ALA A 301 3.90 8.27 -26.17
C ALA A 301 2.74 8.11 -27.15
N LYS A 302 1.99 9.20 -27.44
CA LYS A 302 0.88 9.16 -28.41
C LYS A 302 1.35 8.79 -29.82
N ALA A 303 2.55 9.21 -30.24
CA ALA A 303 3.11 8.80 -31.53
C ALA A 303 3.28 7.29 -31.59
N LEU A 304 3.93 6.69 -30.57
CA LEU A 304 4.11 5.24 -30.46
C LEU A 304 2.79 4.48 -30.37
N LEU A 305 1.83 5.00 -29.58
CA LEU A 305 0.50 4.42 -29.41
C LEU A 305 -0.30 4.37 -30.73
N ARG A 306 -0.22 5.43 -31.57
CA ARG A 306 -0.87 5.44 -32.89
C ARG A 306 -0.30 4.38 -33.84
N GLU A 307 1.00 4.12 -33.71
CA GLU A 307 1.70 3.08 -34.47
C GLU A 307 1.55 1.69 -33.87
N ARG A 308 0.84 1.55 -32.73
CA ARG A 308 0.71 0.31 -31.96
C ARG A 308 2.08 -0.29 -31.61
N GLN A 309 3.05 0.57 -31.29
CA GLN A 309 4.40 0.16 -30.93
C GLN A 309 4.53 0.04 -29.42
N PRO A 310 4.90 -1.13 -28.88
CA PRO A 310 5.25 -1.29 -27.46
C PRO A 310 6.41 -0.38 -27.05
N PHE A 311 6.35 0.15 -25.84
CA PHE A 311 7.40 1.03 -25.32
C PHE A 311 7.45 1.02 -23.79
N VAL A 312 8.53 1.60 -23.24
CA VAL A 312 8.69 1.82 -21.81
C VAL A 312 8.44 3.29 -21.47
N TRP A 313 7.50 3.54 -20.56
CA TRP A 313 7.33 4.86 -19.93
C TRP A 313 8.18 4.92 -18.68
N ASN A 314 9.29 5.66 -18.71
CA ASN A 314 10.25 5.78 -17.63
C ASN A 314 10.06 7.07 -16.84
N ALA A 315 9.44 6.95 -15.68
CA ALA A 315 9.21 8.02 -14.71
C ALA A 315 9.26 7.46 -13.28
N THR A 316 9.21 8.33 -12.27
CA THR A 316 9.13 7.88 -10.86
C THR A 316 7.77 7.32 -10.50
N SER A 317 6.67 7.85 -11.05
CA SER A 317 5.29 7.35 -10.94
C SER A 317 4.87 6.96 -9.51
N LEU A 318 5.21 7.81 -8.53
CA LEU A 318 5.17 7.47 -7.10
C LEU A 318 3.77 7.31 -6.52
N THR A 319 2.75 7.95 -7.11
CA THR A 319 1.40 7.95 -6.56
C THR A 319 0.39 7.33 -7.53
N PRO A 320 -0.71 6.74 -7.03
CA PRO A 320 -1.77 6.19 -7.88
C PRO A 320 -2.32 7.21 -8.88
N GLN A 321 -2.46 8.49 -8.48
CA GLN A 321 -2.97 9.56 -9.34
C GLN A 321 -2.05 9.84 -10.53
N LEU A 322 -0.73 9.77 -10.33
CA LEU A 322 0.26 9.93 -11.41
C LEU A 322 0.20 8.75 -12.37
N ARG A 323 0.14 7.52 -11.84
CA ARG A 323 0.06 6.30 -12.65
C ARG A 323 -1.24 6.24 -13.44
N GLN A 324 -2.38 6.49 -12.80
CA GLN A 324 -3.70 6.42 -13.43
C GLN A 324 -3.84 7.35 -14.65
N LYS A 325 -3.22 8.55 -14.62
CA LYS A 325 -3.21 9.48 -15.76
C LYS A 325 -2.51 8.89 -16.99
N GLN A 326 -1.47 8.10 -16.78
CA GLN A 326 -0.73 7.46 -17.87
C GLN A 326 -1.42 6.17 -18.31
N ILE A 327 -1.87 5.36 -17.37
CA ILE A 327 -2.60 4.12 -17.65
C ILE A 327 -3.81 4.40 -18.52
N ARG A 328 -4.66 5.36 -18.14
CA ARG A 328 -5.82 5.77 -18.96
C ARG A 328 -5.42 6.18 -20.37
N LEU A 329 -4.35 6.98 -20.52
CA LEU A 329 -3.87 7.36 -21.84
C LEU A 329 -3.50 6.14 -22.69
N PHE A 330 -2.82 5.14 -22.11
CA PHE A 330 -2.39 3.97 -22.85
C PHE A 330 -3.57 3.05 -23.21
N GLU A 331 -4.49 2.86 -22.26
CA GLU A 331 -5.72 2.09 -22.45
C GLU A 331 -6.69 2.73 -23.46
N ASP A 332 -6.79 4.07 -23.50
CA ASP A 332 -7.59 4.80 -24.50
C ASP A 332 -7.13 4.51 -25.93
N TYR A 333 -5.87 4.11 -26.12
CA TYR A 333 -5.31 3.65 -27.41
C TYR A 333 -5.32 2.13 -27.59
N GLY A 334 -5.93 1.39 -26.67
CA GLY A 334 -6.06 -0.07 -26.71
C GLY A 334 -4.80 -0.83 -26.34
N ALA A 335 -3.87 -0.23 -25.61
CA ALA A 335 -2.69 -0.93 -25.08
C ALA A 335 -3.01 -1.65 -23.77
N ARG A 336 -2.34 -2.80 -23.55
CA ARG A 336 -2.22 -3.42 -22.23
C ARG A 336 -1.17 -2.65 -21.42
N VAL A 337 -1.35 -2.54 -20.12
CA VAL A 337 -0.38 -1.88 -19.25
C VAL A 337 0.20 -2.87 -18.25
N ARG A 338 1.54 -2.88 -18.16
CA ARG A 338 2.29 -3.53 -17.08
C ARG A 338 2.98 -2.47 -16.25
N ILE A 339 2.75 -2.47 -14.93
CA ILE A 339 3.51 -1.63 -13.99
C ILE A 339 4.67 -2.44 -13.43
N VAL A 340 5.88 -1.91 -13.54
CA VAL A 340 7.06 -2.47 -12.88
C VAL A 340 7.55 -1.47 -11.83
N TYR A 341 7.34 -1.82 -10.56
CA TYR A 341 7.76 -1.03 -9.42
C TYR A 341 9.09 -1.54 -8.88
N LEU A 342 10.13 -0.69 -8.96
CA LEU A 342 11.46 -1.00 -8.48
C LEU A 342 11.74 -0.39 -7.12
N GLU A 343 12.31 -1.23 -6.25
CA GLU A 343 12.75 -0.86 -4.92
C GLU A 343 14.17 -1.34 -4.63
N THR A 344 14.88 -0.60 -3.77
CA THR A 344 16.20 -0.96 -3.25
C THR A 344 16.29 -0.54 -1.77
N PRO A 345 17.15 -1.13 -0.94
CA PRO A 345 17.35 -0.69 0.43
C PRO A 345 17.63 0.81 0.52
N TRP A 346 17.11 1.47 1.56
CA TRP A 346 17.16 2.94 1.68
C TRP A 346 18.58 3.50 1.61
N GLU A 347 19.52 2.90 2.33
CA GLU A 347 20.92 3.35 2.33
C GLU A 347 21.58 3.15 0.96
N GLU A 348 21.25 2.05 0.28
CA GLU A 348 21.72 1.81 -1.08
C GLU A 348 21.10 2.81 -2.06
N ASN A 349 19.81 3.14 -1.90
CA ASN A 349 19.15 4.16 -2.71
C ASN A 349 19.85 5.52 -2.57
N LYS A 350 20.15 5.94 -1.32
CA LYS A 350 20.91 7.17 -1.06
C LYS A 350 22.30 7.13 -1.68
N ARG A 351 23.00 6.00 -1.53
CA ARG A 351 24.35 5.81 -2.11
C ARG A 351 24.31 5.93 -3.64
N ARG A 352 23.37 5.23 -4.30
CA ARG A 352 23.20 5.30 -5.76
C ARG A 352 22.80 6.71 -6.19
N ASN A 353 21.89 7.37 -5.47
CA ASN A 353 21.49 8.73 -5.80
C ASN A 353 22.65 9.74 -5.72
N ARG A 354 23.53 9.64 -4.70
CA ARG A 354 24.72 10.51 -4.58
C ARG A 354 25.69 10.33 -5.73
N ASN A 355 25.83 9.12 -6.26
CA ASN A 355 26.74 8.78 -7.35
C ASN A 355 26.19 9.14 -8.75
N ARG A 356 24.96 9.64 -8.84
CA ARG A 356 24.39 10.09 -10.13
C ARG A 356 24.97 11.44 -10.53
N GLU A 357 25.21 11.62 -11.82
CA GLU A 357 25.61 12.92 -12.39
C GLU A 357 24.65 14.06 -11.97
N ARG A 358 23.37 13.76 -11.83
CA ARG A 358 22.34 14.67 -11.32
C ARG A 358 21.65 14.04 -10.13
N SER A 359 22.27 14.18 -8.97
CA SER A 359 21.69 13.71 -7.71
C SER A 359 20.45 14.55 -7.32
N VAL A 360 19.47 13.89 -6.76
CA VAL A 360 18.33 14.54 -6.12
C VAL A 360 18.75 14.92 -4.70
N PRO A 361 18.47 16.15 -4.22
CA PRO A 361 18.73 16.52 -2.83
C PRO A 361 18.11 15.52 -1.86
N GLU A 362 18.81 15.15 -0.78
CA GLU A 362 18.38 14.09 0.14
C GLU A 362 17.01 14.40 0.77
N ALA A 363 16.76 15.65 1.16
CA ALA A 363 15.45 16.06 1.68
C ALA A 363 14.31 15.88 0.66
N VAL A 364 14.58 16.06 -0.64
CA VAL A 364 13.58 15.79 -1.69
C VAL A 364 13.36 14.29 -1.86
N LEU A 365 14.43 13.49 -1.76
CA LEU A 365 14.33 12.03 -1.83
C LEU A 365 13.51 11.47 -0.65
N GLU A 366 13.71 12.00 0.55
CA GLU A 366 12.93 11.68 1.74
C GLU A 366 11.45 12.06 1.57
N GLN A 367 11.17 13.25 1.06
CA GLN A 367 9.79 13.65 0.75
C GLN A 367 9.16 12.72 -0.29
N MET A 368 9.91 12.33 -1.32
CA MET A 368 9.43 11.37 -2.32
C MET A 368 9.12 10.00 -1.71
N LEU A 369 9.90 9.53 -0.73
CA LEU A 369 9.60 8.30 0.00
C LEU A 369 8.33 8.45 0.84
N SER A 370 8.17 9.56 1.57
CA SER A 370 6.95 9.83 2.35
C SER A 370 5.69 9.92 1.48
N ASP A 371 5.82 10.34 0.22
CA ASP A 371 4.70 10.41 -0.73
C ASP A 371 4.44 9.09 -1.46
N LEU A 372 5.41 8.18 -1.45
CA LEU A 372 5.34 6.93 -2.19
C LEU A 372 4.17 6.05 -1.73
N ILE A 373 3.40 5.61 -2.69
CA ILE A 373 2.40 4.55 -2.56
C ILE A 373 2.72 3.51 -3.63
N PRO A 374 3.22 2.33 -3.27
CA PRO A 374 3.45 1.26 -4.22
C PRO A 374 2.21 0.94 -5.04
N PRO A 375 2.34 0.52 -6.30
CA PRO A 375 1.19 0.18 -7.11
C PRO A 375 0.46 -1.03 -6.53
N GLU A 376 -0.87 -0.94 -6.51
CA GLU A 376 -1.76 -2.02 -6.09
C GLU A 376 -2.14 -2.90 -7.30
N ARG A 377 -2.46 -4.19 -7.06
CA ARG A 377 -2.69 -5.18 -8.11
C ARG A 377 -3.73 -4.76 -9.15
N PHE A 378 -4.74 -4.02 -8.73
CA PHE A 378 -5.85 -3.59 -9.57
C PHE A 378 -5.56 -2.35 -10.44
N GLU A 379 -4.40 -1.73 -10.33
CA GLU A 379 -4.12 -0.49 -11.08
C GLU A 379 -3.90 -0.74 -12.58
N ALA A 380 -3.44 -1.93 -12.96
CA ALA A 380 -3.19 -2.30 -14.35
C ALA A 380 -3.42 -3.82 -14.58
N GLN A 381 -3.36 -4.26 -15.84
CA GLN A 381 -3.48 -5.70 -16.16
C GLN A 381 -2.39 -6.51 -15.50
N ASN A 382 -1.18 -5.98 -15.40
CA ASN A 382 -0.09 -6.62 -14.67
C ASN A 382 0.62 -5.60 -13.76
N VAL A 383 0.95 -6.03 -12.55
CA VAL A 383 1.71 -5.23 -11.56
C VAL A 383 2.77 -6.12 -10.95
N GLU A 384 4.00 -5.68 -11.01
CA GLU A 384 5.16 -6.39 -10.47
C GLU A 384 5.92 -5.50 -9.48
N TRP A 385 6.30 -6.09 -8.35
CA TRP A 385 7.22 -5.48 -7.40
C TRP A 385 8.59 -6.16 -7.51
N VAL A 386 9.61 -5.37 -7.76
CA VAL A 386 10.98 -5.86 -8.00
C VAL A 386 11.93 -5.22 -7.01
N CYS A 387 12.66 -6.04 -6.25
CA CYS A 387 13.76 -5.64 -5.39
C CYS A 387 15.11 -5.78 -6.12
N ILE A 388 15.98 -4.74 -6.04
CA ILE A 388 17.31 -4.72 -6.70
C ILE A 388 18.38 -4.39 -5.67
#